data_2e5d657e5c027124f898cc10711f351a
#
_entry.id   2e5d657e5c027124f898cc10711f351a
#
_cell.length_a   1.000
_cell.length_b   1.000
_cell.length_c   1.000
_cell.angle_alpha   90.00
_cell.angle_beta   90.00
_cell.angle_gamma   90.00
#
_symmetry.space_group_name_H-M   'P 1'
#
loop_
_entity.id
_entity.type
_entity.pdbx_description
1 polymer ?
#
loop_
_entity_poly.entity_id
_entity_poly.type
_entity_poly.pdbx_seq_one_letter_code
_entity_poly.pdbx_strand_id
1 'polypeptide(L)'
;MHLARRSSLISFFLTLIWAAVIFYLSTMPGPQLPRIDWLMTPDKFGHAGVYGILSVGLFFSLKPYFPNTNLVYYWPFILASSYGVAMECIQYGFFPDRYFELWDIVANIIGAFGALLLLKLFYHS
;
A
#
# COMPACT_ATOMS: atom_id res chain seq x y z
N MET A 1 -26.23 -3.26 -8.61
CA MET A 1 -25.60 -4.35 -7.84
C MET A 1 -24.60 -5.14 -8.67
N HIS A 2 -25.00 -5.66 -9.84
CA HIS A 2 -24.07 -6.44 -10.67
C HIS A 2 -22.87 -5.63 -11.16
N LEU A 3 -23.11 -4.38 -11.59
CA LEU A 3 -22.03 -3.53 -12.08
C LEU A 3 -21.04 -3.19 -10.97
N ALA A 4 -21.53 -2.93 -9.75
CA ALA A 4 -20.67 -2.61 -8.61
C ALA A 4 -19.78 -3.81 -8.25
N ARG A 5 -20.32 -5.03 -8.26
CA ARG A 5 -19.55 -6.24 -7.97
C ARG A 5 -18.55 -6.54 -9.07
N ARG A 6 -18.93 -6.36 -10.33
CA ARG A 6 -18.03 -6.56 -11.45
C ARG A 6 -16.85 -5.58 -11.38
N SER A 7 -17.14 -4.32 -11.11
CA SER A 7 -16.13 -3.28 -10.93
C SER A 7 -15.20 -3.62 -9.76
N SER A 8 -15.78 -4.12 -8.67
CA SER A 8 -15.04 -4.55 -7.49
C SER A 8 -14.10 -5.71 -7.80
N LEU A 9 -14.56 -6.70 -8.58
CA LEU A 9 -13.72 -7.82 -8.98
C LEU A 9 -12.56 -7.38 -9.86
N ILE A 10 -12.81 -6.47 -10.79
CA ILE A 10 -11.76 -5.91 -11.62
C ILE A 10 -10.73 -5.19 -10.75
N SER A 11 -11.20 -4.36 -9.81
CA SER A 11 -10.31 -3.66 -8.88
C SER A 11 -9.51 -4.64 -8.02
N PHE A 12 -10.15 -5.72 -7.57
CA PHE A 12 -9.50 -6.75 -6.78
C PHE A 12 -8.35 -7.40 -7.57
N PHE A 13 -8.60 -7.78 -8.83
CA PHE A 13 -7.55 -8.36 -9.67
C PHE A 13 -6.40 -7.39 -9.90
N LEU A 14 -6.71 -6.14 -10.21
CA LEU A 14 -5.67 -5.12 -10.42
C LEU A 14 -4.88 -4.89 -9.14
N THR A 15 -5.54 -4.91 -8.00
CA THR A 15 -4.89 -4.74 -6.70
C THR A 15 -3.98 -5.93 -6.38
N LEU A 16 -4.41 -7.15 -6.69
CA LEU A 16 -3.57 -8.34 -6.53
C LEU A 16 -2.33 -8.26 -7.39
N ILE A 17 -2.48 -7.81 -8.65
CA ILE A 17 -1.34 -7.62 -9.54
C ILE A 17 -0.39 -6.58 -8.95
N TRP A 18 -0.93 -5.47 -8.45
CA TRP A 18 -0.13 -4.42 -7.83
C TRP A 18 0.61 -4.93 -6.60
N ALA A 19 -0.08 -5.69 -5.74
CA ALA A 19 0.55 -6.30 -4.57
C ALA A 19 1.66 -7.27 -4.97
N ALA A 20 1.46 -8.03 -6.05
CA ALA A 20 2.48 -8.93 -6.56
C ALA A 20 3.70 -8.16 -7.09
N VAL A 21 3.48 -7.03 -7.76
CA VAL A 21 4.57 -6.15 -8.20
C VAL A 21 5.34 -5.62 -7.00
N ILE A 22 4.65 -5.20 -5.96
CA ILE A 22 5.30 -4.73 -4.72
C ILE A 22 6.15 -5.85 -4.13
N PHE A 23 5.60 -7.06 -4.04
CA PHE A 23 6.34 -8.22 -3.52
C PHE A 23 7.60 -8.48 -4.33
N TYR A 24 7.46 -8.48 -5.67
CA TYR A 24 8.58 -8.72 -6.55
C TYR A 24 9.69 -7.67 -6.36
N LEU A 25 9.31 -6.39 -6.35
CA LEU A 25 10.28 -5.30 -6.18
C LEU A 25 10.89 -5.31 -4.78
N SER A 26 10.12 -5.72 -3.77
CA SER A 26 10.59 -5.79 -2.39
C SER A 26 11.57 -6.93 -2.15
N THR A 27 11.47 -8.00 -2.94
CA THR A 27 12.30 -9.19 -2.78
C THR A 27 13.43 -9.28 -3.80
N MET A 28 13.55 -8.30 -4.71
CA MET A 28 14.70 -8.21 -5.58
C MET A 28 15.97 -7.91 -4.78
N PRO A 29 17.15 -8.35 -5.26
CA PRO A 29 18.40 -7.94 -4.62
C PRO A 29 18.50 -6.42 -4.55
N GLY A 30 18.85 -5.91 -3.37
CA GLY A 30 18.94 -4.48 -3.16
C GLY A 30 20.12 -3.87 -3.92
N PRO A 31 19.99 -2.60 -4.35
CA PRO A 31 21.12 -1.91 -4.94
C PRO A 31 22.20 -1.70 -3.88
N GLN A 32 23.48 -1.83 -4.31
CA GLN A 32 24.61 -1.62 -3.42
C GLN A 32 24.95 -0.13 -3.34
N LEU A 33 23.99 0.64 -2.85
CA LEU A 33 24.15 2.07 -2.70
C LEU A 33 24.32 2.41 -1.22
N PRO A 34 24.98 3.53 -0.88
CA PRO A 34 25.05 3.97 0.50
C PRO A 34 23.64 4.13 1.08
N ARG A 35 23.47 3.63 2.28
CA ARG A 35 22.20 3.74 2.96
C ARG A 35 21.98 5.17 3.43
N ILE A 36 20.85 5.77 3.05
CA ILE A 36 20.44 7.07 3.51
C ILE A 36 19.22 6.87 4.40
N ASP A 37 19.39 7.12 5.68
CA ASP A 37 18.35 6.88 6.69
C ASP A 37 17.56 8.16 6.95
N TRP A 38 16.71 8.51 5.98
CA TRP A 38 15.99 9.79 6.00
C TRP A 38 14.64 9.61 5.32
N LEU A 39 13.61 10.28 5.85
CA LEU A 39 12.24 10.17 5.32
C LEU A 39 12.07 10.81 3.95
N MET A 40 12.77 11.90 3.69
CA MET A 40 12.54 12.74 2.50
C MET A 40 13.37 12.32 1.29
N THR A 41 13.86 11.07 1.26
CA THR A 41 14.59 10.58 0.09
C THR A 41 13.61 10.17 -1.03
N PRO A 42 14.03 10.19 -2.31
CA PRO A 42 13.13 9.84 -3.42
C PRO A 42 12.52 8.44 -3.30
N ASP A 43 13.25 7.47 -2.75
CA ASP A 43 12.70 6.11 -2.57
C ASP A 43 11.55 6.10 -1.57
N LYS A 44 11.59 6.95 -0.54
CA LYS A 44 10.50 7.04 0.44
C LYS A 44 9.26 7.66 -0.18
N PHE A 45 9.42 8.64 -1.06
CA PHE A 45 8.29 9.17 -1.82
C PHE A 45 7.69 8.09 -2.73
N GLY A 46 8.55 7.26 -3.34
CA GLY A 46 8.10 6.13 -4.12
C GLY A 46 7.29 5.15 -3.29
N HIS A 47 7.77 4.81 -2.08
CA HIS A 47 7.06 3.93 -1.15
C HIS A 47 5.69 4.51 -0.80
N ALA A 48 5.63 5.80 -0.47
CA ALA A 48 4.36 6.45 -0.14
C ALA A 48 3.38 6.37 -1.31
N GLY A 49 3.84 6.66 -2.52
CA GLY A 49 3.00 6.59 -3.72
C GLY A 49 2.49 5.19 -3.99
N VAL A 50 3.38 4.20 -3.92
CA VAL A 50 3.05 2.80 -4.19
C VAL A 50 2.00 2.28 -3.21
N TYR A 51 2.15 2.58 -1.92
CA TYR A 51 1.20 2.11 -0.91
C TYR A 51 -0.07 2.94 -0.89
N GLY A 52 0.00 4.20 -1.32
CA GLY A 52 -1.21 4.97 -1.58
C GLY A 52 -2.06 4.35 -2.67
N ILE A 53 -1.44 3.95 -3.77
CA ILE A 53 -2.13 3.26 -4.87
C ILE A 53 -2.71 1.93 -4.39
N LEU A 54 -1.97 1.17 -3.58
CA LEU A 54 -2.47 -0.08 -3.02
C LEU A 54 -3.73 0.17 -2.18
N SER A 55 -3.72 1.21 -1.36
CA SER A 55 -4.87 1.57 -0.53
C SER A 55 -6.08 1.95 -1.38
N VAL A 56 -5.88 2.72 -2.45
CA VAL A 56 -6.96 3.09 -3.38
C VAL A 56 -7.55 1.84 -4.04
N GLY A 57 -6.69 0.93 -4.50
CA GLY A 57 -7.16 -0.33 -5.09
C GLY A 57 -7.99 -1.15 -4.13
N LEU A 58 -7.55 -1.25 -2.87
CA LEU A 58 -8.29 -1.94 -1.82
C LEU A 58 -9.63 -1.28 -1.54
N PHE A 59 -9.67 0.06 -1.55
CA PHE A 59 -10.92 0.79 -1.35
C PHE A 59 -11.97 0.40 -2.40
N PHE A 60 -11.60 0.44 -3.67
CA PHE A 60 -12.54 0.10 -4.73
C PHE A 60 -12.90 -1.38 -4.75
N SER A 61 -11.99 -2.23 -4.26
CA SER A 61 -12.27 -3.66 -4.12
C SER A 61 -13.28 -3.94 -3.01
N LEU A 62 -13.20 -3.20 -1.92
CA LEU A 62 -14.02 -3.44 -0.72
C LEU A 62 -15.31 -2.61 -0.69
N LYS A 63 -15.40 -1.58 -1.50
CA LYS A 63 -16.50 -0.62 -1.45
C LYS A 63 -17.89 -1.26 -1.46
N PRO A 64 -18.20 -2.25 -2.33
CA PRO A 64 -19.53 -2.84 -2.33
C PRO A 64 -19.87 -3.62 -1.06
N TYR A 65 -18.87 -4.03 -0.30
CA TYR A 65 -19.06 -4.87 0.88
C TYR A 65 -19.19 -4.06 2.16
N PHE A 66 -18.99 -2.76 2.11
CA PHE A 66 -19.08 -1.88 3.27
C PHE A 66 -19.92 -0.65 2.94
N PRO A 67 -21.20 -0.86 2.55
CA PRO A 67 -22.04 0.27 2.20
C PRO A 67 -22.38 1.10 3.45
N ASN A 68 -22.33 2.41 3.30
CA ASN A 68 -22.76 3.37 4.33
C ASN A 68 -21.99 3.24 5.65
N THR A 69 -20.73 2.81 5.60
CA THR A 69 -19.90 2.73 6.80
C THR A 69 -18.51 3.30 6.54
N ASN A 70 -17.94 3.93 7.57
CA ASN A 70 -16.58 4.47 7.50
C ASN A 70 -15.51 3.38 7.43
N LEU A 71 -15.86 2.14 7.70
CA LEU A 71 -14.92 1.02 7.62
C LEU A 71 -14.33 0.88 6.21
N VAL A 72 -15.06 1.32 5.18
CA VAL A 72 -14.57 1.28 3.81
C VAL A 72 -13.31 2.12 3.62
N TYR A 73 -13.10 3.14 4.46
CA TYR A 73 -11.90 3.97 4.42
C TYR A 73 -10.77 3.41 5.28
N TYR A 74 -11.09 2.87 6.43
CA TYR A 74 -10.10 2.44 7.41
C TYR A 74 -9.49 1.08 7.08
N TRP A 75 -10.28 0.14 6.55
CA TRP A 75 -9.77 -1.19 6.21
C TRP A 75 -8.68 -1.15 5.15
N PRO A 76 -8.82 -0.39 4.03
CA PRO A 76 -7.72 -0.28 3.07
C PRO A 76 -6.45 0.29 3.69
N PHE A 77 -6.58 1.28 4.55
CA PHE A 77 -5.43 1.86 5.26
C PHE A 77 -4.73 0.81 6.12
N ILE A 78 -5.50 0.06 6.91
CA ILE A 78 -4.95 -0.97 7.79
C ILE A 78 -4.28 -2.08 6.98
N LEU A 79 -4.93 -2.55 5.93
CA LEU A 79 -4.40 -3.64 5.11
C LEU A 79 -3.14 -3.21 4.36
N ALA A 80 -3.14 -2.03 3.77
CA ALA A 80 -1.97 -1.53 3.05
C ALA A 80 -0.80 -1.33 4.01
N SER A 81 -1.04 -0.73 5.17
CA SER A 81 0.01 -0.50 6.16
C SER A 81 0.57 -1.82 6.70
N SER A 82 -0.30 -2.80 6.96
CA SER A 82 0.12 -4.13 7.42
C SER A 82 0.96 -4.83 6.36
N TYR A 83 0.58 -4.70 5.09
CA TYR A 83 1.34 -5.28 3.99
C TYR A 83 2.74 -4.67 3.92
N GLY A 84 2.84 -3.36 4.12
CA GLY A 84 4.13 -2.67 4.15
C GLY A 84 5.03 -3.16 5.27
N VAL A 85 4.47 -3.36 6.46
CA VAL A 85 5.23 -3.91 7.59
C VAL A 85 5.70 -5.32 7.26
N ALA A 86 4.82 -6.15 6.69
CA ALA A 86 5.14 -7.52 6.32
C ALA A 86 6.27 -7.56 5.29
N MET A 87 6.23 -6.69 4.29
CA MET A 87 7.28 -6.63 3.27
C MET A 87 8.62 -6.26 3.88
N GLU A 88 8.64 -5.31 4.80
CA GLU A 88 9.88 -4.90 5.47
C GLU A 88 10.46 -6.03 6.32
N CYS A 89 9.59 -6.76 7.01
CA CYS A 89 10.02 -7.92 7.80
C CYS A 89 10.60 -9.02 6.92
N ILE A 90 9.98 -9.28 5.77
CA ILE A 90 10.45 -10.27 4.81
C ILE A 90 11.81 -9.86 4.25
N GLN A 91 11.97 -8.59 3.89
CA GLN A 91 13.24 -8.08 3.39
C GLN A 91 14.35 -8.28 4.42
N TYR A 92 14.10 -7.91 5.65
CA TYR A 92 15.10 -8.01 6.71
C TYR A 92 15.44 -9.47 7.03
N GLY A 93 14.42 -10.34 7.09
CA GLY A 93 14.61 -11.71 7.54
C GLY A 93 15.17 -12.66 6.50
N PHE A 94 14.90 -12.43 5.21
CA PHE A 94 15.22 -13.40 4.16
C PHE A 94 16.18 -12.88 3.09
N PHE A 95 16.48 -11.59 3.06
CA PHE A 95 17.32 -11.01 2.03
C PHE A 95 18.47 -10.23 2.67
N PRO A 96 19.67 -10.83 2.77
CA PRO A 96 20.77 -10.22 3.53
C PRO A 96 21.29 -8.91 2.94
N ASP A 97 21.00 -8.63 1.66
CA ASP A 97 21.40 -7.37 1.04
C ASP A 97 20.44 -6.23 1.31
N ARG A 98 19.40 -6.49 2.10
CA ARG A 98 18.39 -5.49 2.44
C ARG A 98 18.50 -5.12 3.91
N TYR A 99 18.32 -3.83 4.18
CA TYR A 99 18.30 -3.32 5.55
C TYR A 99 16.85 -3.21 6.03
N PHE A 100 16.66 -3.36 7.34
CA PHE A 100 15.38 -2.99 7.95
C PHE A 100 15.32 -1.48 8.04
N GLU A 101 14.40 -0.87 7.34
CA GLU A 101 14.28 0.59 7.29
C GLU A 101 12.93 1.01 7.88
N LEU A 102 12.99 1.53 9.10
CA LEU A 102 11.79 2.01 9.78
C LEU A 102 11.11 3.13 8.97
N TRP A 103 11.91 3.98 8.31
CA TRP A 103 11.37 5.07 7.49
C TRP A 103 10.59 4.58 6.27
N ASP A 104 10.89 3.40 5.76
CA ASP A 104 10.08 2.77 4.70
C ASP A 104 8.69 2.46 5.22
N ILE A 105 8.60 1.92 6.43
CA ILE A 105 7.31 1.64 7.07
C ILE A 105 6.53 2.94 7.28
N VAL A 106 7.21 3.97 7.80
CA VAL A 106 6.58 5.28 8.02
C VAL A 106 6.07 5.85 6.69
N ALA A 107 6.87 5.79 5.63
CA ALA A 107 6.48 6.29 4.31
C ALA A 107 5.27 5.54 3.77
N ASN A 108 5.24 4.21 3.95
CA ASN A 108 4.12 3.37 3.50
C ASN A 108 2.83 3.77 4.23
N ILE A 109 2.92 3.98 5.53
CA ILE A 109 1.76 4.39 6.34
C ILE A 109 1.29 5.78 5.93
N ILE A 110 2.22 6.73 5.71
CA ILE A 110 1.87 8.08 5.27
C ILE A 110 1.15 8.03 3.93
N GLY A 111 1.64 7.22 2.99
CA GLY A 111 1.00 7.06 1.69
C GLY A 111 -0.41 6.50 1.80
N ALA A 112 -0.58 5.45 2.59
CA ALA A 112 -1.89 4.84 2.81
C ALA A 112 -2.84 5.82 3.52
N PHE A 113 -2.33 6.58 4.48
CA PHE A 113 -3.13 7.57 5.20
C PHE A 113 -3.54 8.73 4.28
N GLY A 114 -2.62 9.18 3.42
CA GLY A 114 -2.94 10.20 2.42
C GLY A 114 -4.05 9.74 1.48
N ALA A 115 -4.01 8.49 1.05
CA ALA A 115 -5.05 7.90 0.23
C ALA A 115 -6.39 7.88 0.97
N LEU A 116 -6.38 7.50 2.26
CA LEU A 116 -7.57 7.49 3.09
C LEU A 116 -8.22 8.89 3.14
N LEU A 117 -7.41 9.91 3.36
CA LEU A 117 -7.91 11.28 3.43
C LEU A 117 -8.48 11.75 2.10
N LEU A 118 -7.79 11.46 1.00
CA LEU A 118 -8.26 11.84 -0.34
C LEU A 118 -9.56 11.12 -0.69
N LEU A 119 -9.66 9.83 -0.38
CA LEU A 119 -10.87 9.07 -0.65
C LEU A 119 -12.05 9.58 0.17
N LYS A 120 -11.82 9.91 1.44
CA LYS A 120 -12.85 10.50 2.28
C LYS A 120 -13.32 11.83 1.72
N LEU A 121 -12.38 12.65 1.23
CA LEU A 121 -12.72 13.94 0.66
C LEU A 121 -13.59 13.82 -0.59
N PHE A 122 -13.28 12.86 -1.47
CA PHE A 122 -13.98 12.73 -2.74
C PHE A 122 -15.25 11.88 -2.69
N TYR A 123 -15.32 10.92 -1.78
CA TYR A 123 -16.43 9.95 -1.75
C TYR A 123 -17.29 10.03 -0.50
N HIS A 124 -16.87 10.80 0.49
CA HIS A 124 -17.68 11.02 1.68
C HIS A 124 -18.55 12.24 1.44
N SER A 125 -19.83 12.02 1.30
CA SER A 125 -20.80 13.10 1.10
C SER A 125 -21.67 13.28 2.31
#